data_96ff106a4ebf3de291d1475bda730ca9
#
_entry.id   96ff106a4ebf3de291d1475bda730ca9
#
_cell.length_a   1.000
_cell.length_b   1.000
_cell.length_c   1.000
_cell.angle_alpha   90.00
_cell.angle_beta   90.00
_cell.angle_gamma   90.00
#
_symmetry.space_group_name_H-M   'P 1'
#
loop_
_entity.id
_entity.type
_entity.pdbx_description
1 polymer ?
#
loop_
_entity_poly.entity_id
_entity_poly.type
_entity_poly.pdbx_seq_one_letter_code
_entity_poly.pdbx_strand_id
1 'polypeptide(L)'
;LLENPIKQAIAFAVINRSMTRKITMGHFGHTQALVYASDPERIKRNRSLVRPIKEIFEEILPKYNNAVFDNKQDNQSFHKNILELLPTVENVDLAYFDPPYCDSHADYQGFYHLLETYTEYWKDKEFVNGIKRYEPQRVSGFDKKRDVLNSFEKLFEFSEEIPHWLISYNNRSYPGIEEFEKLISKYRDVKVEAKTYHNGRGGKGSVAGSQEILFVCKPKKKHFVSTNQQQELVNEGF
;
A
#
# COMPACT_ATOMS: atom_id res chain seq x y z
N LEU A 1 6.66 -8.56 -31.20
CA LEU A 1 6.95 -7.70 -30.03
C LEU A 1 6.05 -6.48 -30.08
N LEU A 2 5.52 -6.08 -28.92
CA LEU A 2 4.70 -4.86 -28.81
C LEU A 2 5.64 -3.64 -28.76
N GLU A 3 5.52 -2.75 -29.74
CA GLU A 3 6.34 -1.53 -29.80
C GLU A 3 5.71 -0.36 -29.04
N ASN A 4 4.39 -0.32 -28.97
CA ASN A 4 3.67 0.75 -28.30
C ASN A 4 3.77 0.60 -26.76
N PRO A 5 4.27 1.61 -26.02
CA PRO A 5 4.50 1.51 -24.58
C PRO A 5 3.21 1.33 -23.77
N ILE A 6 2.09 1.90 -24.20
CA ILE A 6 0.79 1.71 -23.53
C ILE A 6 0.33 0.26 -23.66
N LYS A 7 0.47 -0.34 -24.86
CA LYS A 7 0.14 -1.75 -25.06
C LYS A 7 1.05 -2.67 -24.24
N GLN A 8 2.34 -2.33 -24.12
CA GLN A 8 3.26 -3.05 -23.25
C GLN A 8 2.81 -2.98 -21.80
N ALA A 9 2.50 -1.79 -21.28
CA ALA A 9 2.03 -1.59 -19.91
C ALA A 9 0.74 -2.37 -19.63
N ILE A 10 -0.23 -2.35 -20.55
CA ILE A 10 -1.45 -3.17 -20.45
C ILE A 10 -1.12 -4.65 -20.43
N ALA A 11 -0.26 -5.13 -21.31
CA ALA A 11 0.13 -6.53 -21.34
C ALA A 11 0.79 -6.98 -20.02
N PHE A 12 1.71 -6.19 -19.46
CA PHE A 12 2.29 -6.46 -18.15
C PHE A 12 1.25 -6.44 -17.02
N ALA A 13 0.36 -5.46 -17.00
CA ALA A 13 -0.68 -5.38 -15.99
C ALA A 13 -1.63 -6.60 -16.06
N VAL A 14 -2.03 -7.02 -17.27
CA VAL A 14 -2.92 -8.16 -17.48
C VAL A 14 -2.24 -9.48 -17.12
N ILE A 15 -0.97 -9.69 -17.51
CA ILE A 15 -0.26 -10.93 -17.14
C ILE A 15 -0.02 -11.02 -15.64
N ASN A 16 0.39 -9.91 -15.00
CA ASN A 16 0.55 -9.86 -13.55
C ASN A 16 -0.76 -10.17 -12.83
N ARG A 17 -1.87 -9.60 -13.30
CA ARG A 17 -3.20 -9.91 -12.77
C ARG A 17 -3.60 -11.37 -13.02
N SER A 18 -3.24 -11.94 -14.14
CA SER A 18 -3.49 -13.35 -14.47
C SER A 18 -2.69 -14.28 -13.55
N MET A 19 -1.43 -13.93 -13.29
CA MET A 19 -0.57 -14.67 -12.36
C MET A 19 -1.11 -14.63 -10.93
N THR A 20 -1.61 -13.48 -10.46
CA THR A 20 -2.21 -13.38 -9.12
C THR A 20 -3.46 -14.26 -8.94
N ARG A 21 -4.14 -14.65 -10.03
CA ARG A 21 -5.22 -15.65 -9.97
C ARG A 21 -4.75 -17.06 -9.64
N LYS A 22 -3.45 -17.32 -9.77
CA LYS A 22 -2.80 -18.61 -9.43
C LYS A 22 -2.35 -18.70 -7.98
N ILE A 23 -2.52 -17.66 -7.20
CA ILE A 23 -2.13 -17.63 -5.80
C ILE A 23 -3.03 -18.53 -4.96
N THR A 24 -2.41 -19.40 -4.15
CA THR A 24 -3.12 -20.34 -3.28
C THR A 24 -3.38 -19.80 -1.88
N MET A 25 -2.52 -18.89 -1.38
CA MET A 25 -2.50 -18.42 0.00
C MET A 25 -2.43 -16.88 0.12
N GLY A 26 -2.85 -16.16 -0.92
CA GLY A 26 -2.82 -14.70 -0.94
C GLY A 26 -1.50 -14.09 -1.45
N HIS A 27 -0.41 -14.86 -1.47
CA HIS A 27 0.89 -14.43 -2.00
C HIS A 27 1.70 -15.60 -2.59
N PHE A 28 2.74 -15.30 -3.36
CA PHE A 28 3.57 -16.33 -4.01
C PHE A 28 4.64 -16.96 -3.10
N GLY A 29 5.01 -16.30 -2.03
CA GLY A 29 6.09 -16.72 -1.13
C GLY A 29 5.73 -17.82 -0.13
N HIS A 30 4.62 -18.54 -0.32
CA HIS A 30 4.20 -19.58 0.62
C HIS A 30 4.89 -20.92 0.33
N THR A 31 5.53 -21.52 1.35
CA THR A 31 6.29 -22.76 1.22
C THR A 31 5.44 -23.98 0.79
N GLN A 32 4.16 -23.98 1.13
CA GLN A 32 3.23 -25.07 0.81
C GLN A 32 2.40 -24.82 -0.45
N ALA A 33 2.80 -23.85 -1.28
CA ALA A 33 2.03 -23.46 -2.47
C ALA A 33 1.77 -24.64 -3.42
N LEU A 34 2.75 -25.51 -3.65
CA LEU A 34 2.59 -26.69 -4.50
C LEU A 34 1.63 -27.72 -3.93
N VAL A 35 1.67 -27.95 -2.62
CA VAL A 35 0.72 -28.85 -1.92
C VAL A 35 -0.69 -28.32 -2.07
N TYR A 36 -0.90 -27.03 -1.85
CA TYR A 36 -2.21 -26.42 -1.98
C TYR A 36 -2.71 -26.32 -3.43
N ALA A 37 -1.81 -26.20 -4.40
CA ALA A 37 -2.15 -26.22 -5.82
C ALA A 37 -2.61 -27.60 -6.31
N SER A 38 -2.22 -28.67 -5.61
CA SER A 38 -2.62 -30.05 -5.90
C SER A 38 -3.82 -30.54 -5.08
N ASP A 39 -4.29 -29.76 -4.11
CA ASP A 39 -5.43 -30.13 -3.27
C ASP A 39 -6.75 -30.06 -4.06
N PRO A 40 -7.47 -31.21 -4.26
CA PRO A 40 -8.70 -31.24 -5.04
C PRO A 40 -9.79 -30.31 -4.51
N GLU A 41 -9.91 -30.16 -3.19
CA GLU A 41 -10.93 -29.29 -2.59
C GLU A 41 -10.61 -27.79 -2.82
N ARG A 42 -9.33 -27.43 -2.85
CA ARG A 42 -8.91 -26.07 -3.23
C ARG A 42 -9.12 -25.79 -4.70
N ILE A 43 -8.79 -26.74 -5.57
CA ILE A 43 -9.01 -26.66 -7.01
C ILE A 43 -10.50 -26.51 -7.30
N LYS A 44 -11.36 -27.27 -6.62
CA LYS A 44 -12.81 -27.19 -6.76
C LYS A 44 -13.34 -25.80 -6.40
N ARG A 45 -12.83 -25.19 -5.34
CA ARG A 45 -13.21 -23.81 -4.89
C ARG A 45 -12.57 -22.71 -5.72
N ASN A 46 -11.34 -22.94 -6.23
CA ASN A 46 -10.63 -21.95 -7.04
C ASN A 46 -10.10 -22.60 -8.33
N ARG A 47 -10.95 -22.68 -9.33
CA ARG A 47 -10.63 -23.25 -10.64
C ARG A 47 -9.50 -22.51 -11.37
N SER A 48 -9.21 -21.27 -11.00
CA SER A 48 -8.09 -20.53 -11.60
C SER A 48 -6.73 -21.17 -11.33
N LEU A 49 -6.61 -22.03 -10.31
CA LEU A 49 -5.36 -22.75 -10.02
C LEU A 49 -4.93 -23.69 -11.16
N VAL A 50 -5.88 -24.29 -11.87
CA VAL A 50 -5.62 -25.25 -12.96
C VAL A 50 -5.87 -24.68 -14.35
N ARG A 51 -6.60 -23.57 -14.48
CA ARG A 51 -6.84 -22.94 -15.79
C ARG A 51 -5.52 -22.45 -16.41
N PRO A 52 -5.33 -22.59 -17.73
CA PRO A 52 -4.19 -21.98 -18.42
C PRO A 52 -4.13 -20.46 -18.19
N ILE A 53 -2.93 -19.92 -18.00
CA ILE A 53 -2.75 -18.44 -17.83
C ILE A 53 -3.28 -17.70 -19.07
N LYS A 54 -3.10 -18.25 -20.26
CA LYS A 54 -3.60 -17.69 -21.50
C LYS A 54 -5.11 -17.39 -21.43
N GLU A 55 -5.91 -18.36 -20.99
CA GLU A 55 -7.36 -18.19 -20.87
C GLU A 55 -7.73 -17.09 -19.86
N ILE A 56 -7.00 -17.03 -18.74
CA ILE A 56 -7.22 -15.99 -17.73
C ILE A 56 -6.83 -14.62 -18.28
N PHE A 57 -5.74 -14.56 -19.02
CA PHE A 57 -5.28 -13.36 -19.71
C PHE A 57 -6.32 -12.83 -20.70
N GLU A 58 -6.82 -13.71 -21.57
CA GLU A 58 -7.85 -13.39 -22.57
C GLU A 58 -9.18 -12.92 -21.92
N GLU A 59 -9.54 -13.48 -20.77
CA GLU A 59 -10.72 -13.04 -19.99
C GLU A 59 -10.54 -11.63 -19.40
N ILE A 60 -9.32 -11.30 -18.94
CA ILE A 60 -9.04 -10.05 -18.23
C ILE A 60 -8.75 -8.90 -19.20
N LEU A 61 -8.10 -9.17 -20.31
CA LEU A 61 -7.63 -8.18 -21.28
C LEU A 61 -8.69 -7.15 -21.70
N PRO A 62 -9.93 -7.53 -22.03
CA PRO A 62 -10.94 -6.55 -22.41
C PRO A 62 -11.25 -5.53 -21.31
N LYS A 63 -11.22 -5.94 -20.04
CA LYS A 63 -11.46 -5.04 -18.90
C LYS A 63 -10.37 -3.98 -18.78
N TYR A 64 -9.11 -4.37 -19.00
CA TYR A 64 -7.99 -3.43 -18.94
C TYR A 64 -7.98 -2.50 -20.16
N ASN A 65 -8.27 -3.01 -21.36
CA ASN A 65 -8.41 -2.16 -22.54
C ASN A 65 -9.53 -1.11 -22.37
N ASN A 66 -10.68 -1.52 -21.83
CA ASN A 66 -11.80 -0.62 -21.61
C ASN A 66 -11.57 0.39 -20.46
N ALA A 67 -10.57 0.14 -19.60
CA ALA A 67 -10.19 1.05 -18.53
C ALA A 67 -9.19 2.13 -18.99
N VAL A 68 -8.65 2.03 -20.21
CA VAL A 68 -7.77 3.06 -20.77
C VAL A 68 -8.60 4.27 -21.16
N PHE A 69 -8.30 5.41 -20.57
CA PHE A 69 -8.94 6.67 -20.89
C PHE A 69 -7.92 7.81 -20.87
N ASP A 70 -8.23 8.89 -21.54
CA ASP A 70 -7.46 10.11 -21.54
C ASP A 70 -8.24 11.18 -20.75
N ASN A 71 -7.76 11.54 -19.58
CA ASN A 71 -8.34 12.59 -18.75
C ASN A 71 -7.73 13.99 -19.04
N LYS A 72 -6.89 14.10 -20.05
CA LYS A 72 -6.18 15.34 -20.45
C LYS A 72 -5.27 15.91 -19.34
N GLN A 73 -4.86 15.06 -18.37
CA GLN A 73 -3.93 15.45 -17.33
C GLN A 73 -2.57 14.77 -17.55
N ASP A 74 -1.51 15.42 -17.11
CA ASP A 74 -0.16 14.84 -17.08
C ASP A 74 -0.03 13.89 -15.87
N ASN A 75 -0.52 12.66 -16.04
CA ASN A 75 -0.45 11.64 -14.98
C ASN A 75 0.97 11.06 -14.94
N GLN A 76 1.57 11.03 -13.76
CA GLN A 76 2.92 10.54 -13.55
C GLN A 76 2.95 9.34 -12.62
N SER A 77 3.93 8.45 -12.83
CA SER A 77 4.20 7.31 -11.98
C SER A 77 5.68 7.28 -11.62
N PHE A 78 5.98 7.08 -10.34
CA PHE A 78 7.34 7.07 -9.82
C PHE A 78 7.66 5.74 -9.17
N HIS A 79 8.84 5.18 -9.48
CA HIS A 79 9.41 4.03 -8.77
C HIS A 79 10.54 4.53 -7.86
N LYS A 80 10.14 5.15 -6.73
CA LYS A 80 11.06 5.76 -5.77
C LYS A 80 10.64 5.47 -4.33
N ASN A 81 11.56 5.62 -3.40
CA ASN A 81 11.22 5.70 -1.98
C ASN A 81 10.38 6.96 -1.74
N ILE A 82 9.27 6.81 -1.05
CA ILE A 82 8.34 7.92 -0.78
C ILE A 82 9.03 9.08 -0.03
N LEU A 83 9.95 8.78 0.88
CA LEU A 83 10.68 9.79 1.65
C LEU A 83 11.68 10.58 0.78
N GLU A 84 12.08 10.03 -0.38
CA GLU A 84 12.89 10.73 -1.38
C GLU A 84 12.04 11.47 -2.41
N LEU A 85 10.81 10.98 -2.64
CA LEU A 85 9.89 11.57 -3.60
C LEU A 85 9.18 12.80 -3.05
N LEU A 86 8.65 12.73 -1.84
CA LEU A 86 7.81 13.79 -1.25
C LEU A 86 8.47 15.19 -1.29
N PRO A 87 9.76 15.36 -0.97
CA PRO A 87 10.40 16.66 -1.07
C PRO A 87 10.52 17.22 -2.50
N THR A 88 10.21 16.43 -3.51
CA THR A 88 10.34 16.81 -4.94
C THR A 88 9.00 17.07 -5.62
N VAL A 89 7.89 16.82 -4.94
CA VAL A 89 6.54 17.05 -5.49
C VAL A 89 5.97 18.35 -4.94
N GLU A 90 5.30 19.11 -5.79
CA GLU A 90 4.71 20.39 -5.43
C GLU A 90 3.24 20.45 -5.86
N ASN A 91 2.48 21.37 -5.26
CA ASN A 91 1.08 21.64 -5.63
C ASN A 91 0.16 20.43 -5.52
N VAL A 92 0.33 19.65 -4.44
CA VAL A 92 -0.51 18.48 -4.15
C VAL A 92 -1.61 18.87 -3.19
N ASP A 93 -2.87 18.69 -3.56
CA ASP A 93 -4.04 19.02 -2.73
C ASP A 93 -4.37 17.92 -1.74
N LEU A 94 -4.11 16.66 -2.10
CA LEU A 94 -4.43 15.49 -1.29
C LEU A 94 -3.40 14.38 -1.50
N ALA A 95 -2.91 13.80 -0.40
CA ALA A 95 -2.13 12.58 -0.42
C ALA A 95 -2.95 11.40 0.10
N TYR A 96 -2.89 10.27 -0.62
CA TYR A 96 -3.38 8.99 -0.13
C TYR A 96 -2.18 8.09 0.18
N PHE A 97 -2.03 7.75 1.46
CA PHE A 97 -0.96 6.88 1.94
C PHE A 97 -1.51 5.47 2.22
N ASP A 98 -0.92 4.48 1.57
CA ASP A 98 -1.18 3.05 1.79
C ASP A 98 0.14 2.36 2.12
N PRO A 99 0.66 2.55 3.36
CA PRO A 99 1.96 2.03 3.76
C PRO A 99 1.94 0.51 3.94
N PRO A 100 3.09 -0.17 3.89
CA PRO A 100 3.19 -1.55 4.31
C PRO A 100 2.72 -1.73 5.75
N TYR A 101 1.99 -2.81 6.01
CA TYR A 101 1.49 -3.13 7.36
C TYR A 101 2.56 -3.85 8.17
N CYS A 102 3.34 -3.08 8.93
CA CYS A 102 4.39 -3.63 9.79
C CYS A 102 3.83 -4.71 10.71
N ASP A 103 4.59 -5.78 10.93
CA ASP A 103 4.27 -6.99 11.70
C ASP A 103 3.21 -7.93 11.11
N SER A 104 2.38 -7.49 10.18
CA SER A 104 1.36 -8.36 9.63
C SER A 104 1.72 -8.90 8.25
N HIS A 105 2.07 -8.04 7.30
CA HIS A 105 2.32 -8.39 5.91
C HIS A 105 3.27 -7.37 5.25
N ALA A 106 4.45 -7.15 5.84
CA ALA A 106 5.38 -6.10 5.38
C ALA A 106 6.35 -6.56 4.27
N ASP A 107 6.56 -7.88 4.10
CA ASP A 107 7.48 -8.43 3.10
C ASP A 107 6.81 -8.55 1.71
N TYR A 108 6.39 -7.42 1.15
CA TYR A 108 5.74 -7.40 -0.17
C TYR A 108 6.65 -7.91 -1.28
N GLN A 109 7.94 -7.64 -1.22
CA GLN A 109 8.88 -8.12 -2.22
C GLN A 109 8.95 -9.66 -2.21
N GLY A 110 9.05 -10.26 -1.03
CA GLY A 110 9.02 -11.72 -0.90
C GLY A 110 7.67 -12.32 -1.30
N PHE A 111 6.57 -11.65 -0.96
CA PHE A 111 5.23 -12.16 -1.29
C PHE A 111 4.91 -12.13 -2.77
N TYR A 112 5.39 -11.14 -3.49
CA TYR A 112 5.08 -10.91 -4.91
C TYR A 112 6.30 -11.06 -5.83
N HIS A 113 7.40 -11.63 -5.34
CA HIS A 113 8.66 -11.81 -6.08
C HIS A 113 8.48 -12.40 -7.48
N LEU A 114 7.51 -13.28 -7.70
CA LEU A 114 7.27 -13.89 -9.00
C LEU A 114 6.85 -12.86 -10.05
N LEU A 115 6.08 -11.84 -9.69
CA LEU A 115 5.67 -10.78 -10.61
C LEU A 115 6.89 -9.95 -11.04
N GLU A 116 7.73 -9.60 -10.09
CA GLU A 116 8.95 -8.86 -10.33
C GLU A 116 9.97 -9.68 -11.13
N THR A 117 10.12 -10.96 -10.76
CA THR A 117 10.96 -11.91 -11.50
C THR A 117 10.53 -12.05 -12.96
N TYR A 118 9.23 -12.08 -13.22
CA TYR A 118 8.71 -12.12 -14.57
C TYR A 118 9.04 -10.86 -15.37
N THR A 119 8.94 -9.67 -14.76
CA THR A 119 9.24 -8.39 -15.44
C THR A 119 10.73 -8.19 -15.67
N GLU A 120 11.58 -8.64 -14.76
CA GLU A 120 13.05 -8.52 -14.82
C GLU A 120 13.77 -9.75 -15.40
N TYR A 121 13.07 -10.82 -15.76
CA TYR A 121 13.60 -12.05 -16.32
C TYR A 121 14.62 -12.80 -15.44
N TRP A 122 14.50 -12.70 -14.11
CA TRP A 122 15.39 -13.37 -13.13
C TRP A 122 16.88 -12.98 -13.24
N LYS A 123 17.20 -11.94 -13.93
CA LYS A 123 18.58 -11.54 -14.16
C LYS A 123 19.23 -11.09 -12.85
N ASP A 124 20.44 -11.59 -12.61
CA ASP A 124 21.32 -11.18 -11.52
C ASP A 124 20.68 -11.24 -10.13
N LYS A 125 19.78 -12.21 -9.91
CA LYS A 125 19.08 -12.41 -8.63
C LYS A 125 19.54 -13.70 -7.96
N GLU A 126 19.93 -13.59 -6.70
CA GLU A 126 20.19 -14.72 -5.82
C GLU A 126 18.92 -15.09 -5.06
N PHE A 127 18.66 -16.40 -4.93
CA PHE A 127 17.49 -16.91 -4.25
C PHE A 127 17.79 -17.25 -2.80
N VAL A 128 16.88 -16.88 -1.92
CA VAL A 128 16.92 -17.25 -0.50
C VAL A 128 16.56 -18.72 -0.33
N ASN A 129 17.27 -19.41 0.56
CA ASN A 129 16.98 -20.80 0.88
C ASN A 129 15.56 -21.03 1.40
N GLY A 130 14.92 -22.11 0.96
CA GLY A 130 13.62 -22.60 1.42
C GLY A 130 12.41 -22.03 0.67
N ILE A 131 12.46 -20.82 0.14
CA ILE A 131 11.44 -20.25 -0.74
C ILE A 131 12.17 -19.73 -1.98
N LYS A 132 11.68 -20.05 -3.16
CA LYS A 132 12.27 -19.54 -4.41
C LYS A 132 11.94 -18.05 -4.59
N ARG A 133 12.48 -17.22 -3.73
CA ARG A 133 12.43 -15.77 -3.79
C ARG A 133 13.85 -15.23 -3.66
N TYR A 134 14.09 -14.01 -4.09
CA TYR A 134 15.39 -13.36 -3.89
C TYR A 134 15.36 -12.45 -2.67
N GLU A 135 16.55 -12.13 -2.15
CA GLU A 135 16.70 -11.20 -1.04
C GLU A 135 16.12 -9.82 -1.39
N PRO A 136 15.42 -9.19 -0.44
CA PRO A 136 14.95 -7.84 -0.62
C PRO A 136 16.10 -6.89 -0.92
N GLN A 137 16.07 -6.26 -2.09
CA GLN A 137 17.13 -5.31 -2.50
C GLN A 137 16.95 -3.94 -1.88
N ARG A 138 15.74 -3.63 -1.45
CA ARG A 138 15.39 -2.35 -0.82
C ARG A 138 14.66 -2.62 0.48
N VAL A 139 15.20 -2.10 1.57
CA VAL A 139 14.54 -2.14 2.87
C VAL A 139 13.78 -0.84 3.03
N SER A 140 12.47 -0.93 3.13
CA SER A 140 11.62 0.19 3.52
C SER A 140 11.69 0.36 5.05
N GLY A 141 11.81 1.59 5.54
CA GLY A 141 11.73 1.85 6.99
C GLY A 141 10.34 1.58 7.58
N PHE A 142 9.34 1.27 6.74
CA PHE A 142 7.97 0.99 7.15
C PHE A 142 7.70 -0.48 7.48
N ASP A 143 8.63 -1.37 7.21
CA ASP A 143 8.46 -2.83 7.38
C ASP A 143 9.04 -3.36 8.69
N LYS A 144 9.76 -2.55 9.46
CA LYS A 144 10.41 -2.97 10.72
C LYS A 144 9.97 -2.13 11.90
N LYS A 145 9.57 -2.80 12.99
CA LYS A 145 9.13 -2.13 14.23
C LYS A 145 10.07 -1.07 14.76
N ARG A 146 11.38 -1.31 14.71
CA ARG A 146 12.37 -0.37 15.23
C ARG A 146 12.43 0.95 14.45
N ASP A 147 12.04 0.92 13.16
CA ASP A 147 12.27 2.02 12.22
C ASP A 147 10.96 2.72 11.82
N VAL A 148 9.81 2.03 11.95
CA VAL A 148 8.52 2.45 11.36
C VAL A 148 7.99 3.77 11.92
N LEU A 149 8.12 4.02 13.23
CA LEU A 149 7.67 5.29 13.83
C LEU A 149 8.45 6.48 13.29
N ASN A 150 9.78 6.35 13.22
CA ASN A 150 10.63 7.39 12.63
C ASN A 150 10.35 7.60 11.13
N SER A 151 10.01 6.53 10.41
CA SER A 151 9.65 6.63 9.00
C SER A 151 8.32 7.35 8.81
N PHE A 152 7.34 7.10 9.68
CA PHE A 152 6.07 7.84 9.66
C PHE A 152 6.25 9.31 10.07
N GLU A 153 7.07 9.61 11.07
CA GLU A 153 7.37 11.00 11.42
C GLU A 153 7.94 11.76 10.22
N LYS A 154 8.94 11.21 9.56
CA LYS A 154 9.50 11.82 8.34
C LYS A 154 8.48 11.94 7.20
N LEU A 155 7.61 10.91 7.01
CA LEU A 155 6.56 10.95 6.01
C LEU A 155 5.64 12.15 6.26
N PHE A 156 5.23 12.37 7.52
CA PHE A 156 4.33 13.45 7.89
C PHE A 156 5.01 14.82 7.82
N GLU A 157 6.27 14.92 8.25
CA GLU A 157 7.08 16.13 8.10
C GLU A 157 7.20 16.55 6.63
N PHE A 158 7.59 15.62 5.74
CA PHE A 158 7.73 15.91 4.32
C PHE A 158 6.40 16.16 3.59
N SER A 159 5.28 15.85 4.24
CA SER A 159 3.93 16.05 3.70
C SER A 159 3.22 17.26 4.31
N GLU A 160 3.87 18.08 5.12
CA GLU A 160 3.21 19.20 5.81
C GLU A 160 2.57 20.21 4.86
N GLU A 161 3.15 20.44 3.69
CA GLU A 161 2.59 21.34 2.66
C GLU A 161 1.35 20.74 1.96
N ILE A 162 1.10 19.44 2.06
CA ILE A 162 -0.07 18.78 1.48
C ILE A 162 -1.25 18.93 2.45
N PRO A 163 -2.30 19.69 2.13
CA PRO A 163 -3.31 20.06 3.12
C PRO A 163 -4.16 18.89 3.63
N HIS A 164 -4.45 17.91 2.78
CA HIS A 164 -5.32 16.79 3.13
C HIS A 164 -4.60 15.45 2.97
N TRP A 165 -4.76 14.57 3.99
CA TRP A 165 -4.24 13.21 3.88
C TRP A 165 -5.35 12.20 4.14
N LEU A 166 -5.32 11.12 3.39
CA LEU A 166 -6.05 9.89 3.65
C LEU A 166 -5.01 8.80 3.90
N ILE A 167 -5.12 8.11 5.04
CA ILE A 167 -4.15 7.05 5.37
C ILE A 167 -4.93 5.76 5.59
N SER A 168 -4.70 4.79 4.71
CA SER A 168 -5.21 3.43 4.83
C SER A 168 -4.36 2.64 5.81
N TYR A 169 -4.98 1.91 6.73
CA TYR A 169 -4.26 1.16 7.75
C TYR A 169 -5.05 -0.07 8.20
N ASN A 170 -4.42 -0.91 9.02
CA ASN A 170 -5.04 -2.12 9.55
C ASN A 170 -4.89 -2.17 11.08
N ASN A 171 -5.94 -2.61 11.79
CA ASN A 171 -5.94 -2.66 13.26
C ASN A 171 -4.96 -3.69 13.87
N ARG A 172 -4.24 -4.46 13.06
CA ARG A 172 -3.26 -5.47 13.48
C ARG A 172 -1.83 -5.07 13.22
N SER A 173 -1.65 -3.92 12.61
CA SER A 173 -0.33 -3.40 12.27
C SER A 173 0.30 -2.66 13.45
N TYR A 174 1.60 -2.49 13.40
CA TYR A 174 2.32 -1.63 14.31
C TYR A 174 2.77 -0.35 13.60
N PRO A 175 2.62 0.84 14.21
CA PRO A 175 2.05 1.13 15.51
C PRO A 175 0.55 0.80 15.63
N GLY A 176 0.05 0.60 16.85
CA GLY A 176 -1.38 0.41 17.10
C GLY A 176 -2.18 1.67 16.75
N ILE A 177 -3.51 1.51 16.56
CA ILE A 177 -4.37 2.61 16.06
C ILE A 177 -4.27 3.87 16.91
N GLU A 178 -4.33 3.75 18.24
CA GLU A 178 -4.26 4.90 19.16
C GLU A 178 -2.89 5.60 19.11
N GLU A 179 -1.82 4.83 19.05
CA GLU A 179 -0.46 5.36 18.93
C GLU A 179 -0.26 6.06 17.60
N PHE A 180 -0.79 5.48 16.52
CA PHE A 180 -0.70 6.05 15.18
C PHE A 180 -1.54 7.31 15.04
N GLU A 181 -2.77 7.33 15.57
CA GLU A 181 -3.62 8.51 15.63
C GLU A 181 -2.94 9.64 16.39
N LYS A 182 -2.33 9.33 17.55
CA LYS A 182 -1.57 10.31 18.33
C LYS A 182 -0.39 10.88 17.54
N LEU A 183 0.30 10.06 16.78
CA LEU A 183 1.41 10.49 15.91
C LEU A 183 0.92 11.45 14.82
N ILE A 184 -0.14 11.06 14.09
CA ILE A 184 -0.74 11.87 13.02
C ILE A 184 -1.27 13.20 13.60
N SER A 185 -1.84 13.15 14.80
CA SER A 185 -2.42 14.32 15.49
C SER A 185 -1.39 15.38 15.87
N LYS A 186 -0.08 15.09 15.79
CA LYS A 186 0.95 16.14 15.89
C LYS A 186 0.87 17.13 14.71
N TYR A 187 0.44 16.66 13.54
CA TYR A 187 0.49 17.39 12.27
C TYR A 187 -0.89 17.81 11.74
N ARG A 188 -1.94 17.03 12.01
CA ARG A 188 -3.28 17.22 11.41
C ARG A 188 -4.40 16.99 12.42
N ASP A 189 -5.57 17.57 12.14
CA ASP A 189 -6.82 17.15 12.77
C ASP A 189 -7.25 15.84 12.13
N VAL A 190 -7.53 14.81 12.94
CA VAL A 190 -7.75 13.44 12.49
C VAL A 190 -9.17 12.98 12.78
N LYS A 191 -9.80 12.33 11.82
CA LYS A 191 -11.01 11.53 12.01
C LYS A 191 -10.71 10.10 11.64
N VAL A 192 -10.99 9.15 12.53
CA VAL A 192 -10.78 7.71 12.30
C VAL A 192 -12.08 7.07 11.86
N GLU A 193 -12.04 6.39 10.72
CA GLU A 193 -13.14 5.56 10.19
C GLU A 193 -12.70 4.10 10.20
N ALA A 194 -13.53 3.20 10.72
CA ALA A 194 -13.24 1.78 10.79
C ALA A 194 -14.29 0.97 10.04
N LYS A 195 -13.84 0.00 9.25
CA LYS A 195 -14.70 -0.93 8.54
C LYS A 195 -14.28 -2.36 8.82
N THR A 196 -15.18 -3.17 9.37
CA THR A 196 -14.94 -4.59 9.53
C THR A 196 -14.81 -5.24 8.15
N TYR A 197 -13.70 -5.89 7.92
CA TYR A 197 -13.40 -6.56 6.67
C TYR A 197 -13.46 -8.08 6.85
N HIS A 198 -14.36 -8.70 6.12
CA HIS A 198 -14.39 -10.16 6.01
C HIS A 198 -13.60 -10.57 4.78
N ASN A 199 -12.40 -11.04 4.98
CA ASN A 199 -11.59 -11.57 3.89
C ASN A 199 -12.22 -12.88 3.37
N GLY A 200 -13.12 -12.78 2.39
CA GLY A 200 -13.88 -13.91 1.83
C GLY A 200 -13.02 -14.97 1.12
N ARG A 201 -11.69 -14.81 1.13
CA ARG A 201 -10.73 -15.79 0.63
C ARG A 201 -9.99 -16.53 1.75
N GLY A 202 -10.26 -16.18 3.01
CA GLY A 202 -9.67 -16.84 4.16
C GLY A 202 -10.28 -18.23 4.34
N GLY A 203 -9.46 -19.28 4.32
CA GLY A 203 -9.78 -20.54 4.95
C GLY A 203 -10.03 -20.34 6.44
N LYS A 204 -10.03 -21.42 7.27
CA LYS A 204 -10.24 -21.39 8.73
C LYS A 204 -9.38 -20.38 9.55
N GLY A 205 -8.53 -19.60 8.88
CA GLY A 205 -7.70 -18.53 9.41
C GLY A 205 -8.16 -17.11 9.00
N SER A 206 -9.37 -16.91 8.49
CA SER A 206 -9.91 -15.55 8.35
C SER A 206 -10.04 -15.00 9.77
N VAL A 207 -9.21 -14.05 10.07
CA VAL A 207 -8.97 -13.64 11.45
C VAL A 207 -10.16 -12.79 11.86
N ALA A 208 -11.01 -13.33 12.73
CA ALA A 208 -12.12 -12.62 13.35
C ALA A 208 -11.62 -11.28 13.92
N GLY A 209 -12.31 -10.17 13.61
CA GLY A 209 -11.97 -8.86 14.15
C GLY A 209 -10.91 -8.07 13.37
N SER A 210 -10.55 -8.46 12.16
CA SER A 210 -9.73 -7.60 11.29
C SER A 210 -10.57 -6.41 10.79
N GLN A 211 -10.01 -5.22 10.92
CA GLN A 211 -10.63 -3.97 10.48
C GLN A 211 -9.66 -3.20 9.59
N GLU A 212 -10.17 -2.70 8.49
CA GLU A 212 -9.52 -1.66 7.72
C GLU A 212 -9.87 -0.31 8.34
N ILE A 213 -8.85 0.50 8.53
CA ILE A 213 -8.93 1.81 9.16
C ILE A 213 -8.58 2.86 8.12
N LEU A 214 -9.35 3.91 8.07
CA LEU A 214 -9.05 5.10 7.28
C LEU A 214 -8.91 6.30 8.21
N PHE A 215 -7.72 6.89 8.25
CA PHE A 215 -7.52 8.19 8.89
C PHE A 215 -7.77 9.28 7.85
N VAL A 216 -8.74 10.14 8.14
CA VAL A 216 -9.08 11.32 7.35
C VAL A 216 -8.48 12.52 8.04
N CYS A 217 -7.46 13.12 7.44
CA CYS A 217 -6.62 14.13 8.04
C CYS A 217 -6.82 15.48 7.34
N LYS A 218 -7.07 16.53 8.12
CA LYS A 218 -7.29 17.91 7.66
C LYS A 218 -6.27 18.85 8.30
N PRO A 219 -6.01 20.01 7.71
CA PRO A 219 -5.18 21.04 8.36
C PRO A 219 -5.70 21.37 9.74
N LYS A 220 -4.80 21.52 10.71
CA LYS A 220 -5.17 21.99 12.04
C LYS A 220 -5.82 23.37 11.95
N LYS A 221 -6.91 23.56 12.68
CA LYS A 221 -7.49 24.89 12.83
C LYS A 221 -6.46 25.78 13.52
N LYS A 222 -6.05 26.87 12.87
CA LYS A 222 -5.25 27.89 13.53
C LYS A 222 -6.13 28.45 14.66
N HIS A 223 -5.80 28.18 15.91
CA HIS A 223 -6.34 28.92 17.01
C HIS A 223 -5.80 30.36 16.88
N PHE A 224 -6.63 31.28 16.39
CA PHE A 224 -6.38 32.68 16.59
C PHE A 224 -6.54 32.91 18.11
N VAL A 225 -5.43 32.95 18.82
CA VAL A 225 -5.41 33.57 20.14
C VAL A 225 -5.73 35.04 19.88
N SER A 226 -6.95 35.44 20.20
CA SER A 226 -7.34 36.85 20.14
C SER A 226 -6.46 37.62 21.13
N THR A 227 -5.60 38.48 20.59
CA THR A 227 -4.68 39.37 21.34
C THR A 227 -5.42 40.47 22.09
N ASN A 228 -6.53 40.13 22.74
CA ASN A 228 -7.34 41.11 23.52
C ASN A 228 -6.99 41.12 25.01
N GLN A 229 -5.93 40.48 25.46
CA GLN A 229 -5.48 40.52 26.87
C GLN A 229 -4.27 41.42 27.14
N GLN A 230 -3.76 42.14 26.13
CA GLN A 230 -2.63 43.08 26.37
C GLN A 230 -3.02 44.53 26.49
N GLN A 231 -4.31 44.91 26.46
CA GLN A 231 -4.74 46.30 26.62
C GLN A 231 -5.30 46.67 28.02
N GLU A 232 -5.45 45.70 28.92
CA GLU A 232 -5.93 46.00 30.30
C GLU A 232 -4.82 46.27 31.32
N LEU A 233 -3.55 46.07 30.97
CA LEU A 233 -2.42 46.32 31.91
C LEU A 233 -1.73 47.66 31.74
N VAL A 234 -2.23 48.56 30.89
CA VAL A 234 -1.62 49.89 30.69
C VAL A 234 -2.45 51.03 31.32
N ASN A 235 -3.64 50.77 31.86
CA ASN A 235 -4.53 51.81 32.41
C ASN A 235 -4.63 51.87 33.95
N GLU A 236 -3.79 51.13 34.69
CA GLU A 236 -3.71 51.29 36.16
C GLU A 236 -2.31 51.76 36.57
N GLY A 237 -1.95 52.93 36.14
CA GLY A 237 -0.68 53.53 36.53
C GLY A 237 -0.66 55.03 36.26
N PHE A 238 -1.53 55.77 36.94
CA PHE A 238 -1.31 57.16 37.34
C PHE A 238 -2.33 57.56 38.45
#